data_a4482cf9f663625e605419db179a6259
#
_entry.id   a4482cf9f663625e605419db179a6259
#
_cell.length_a   1.000
_cell.length_b   1.000
_cell.length_c   1.000
_cell.angle_alpha   90.00
_cell.angle_beta   90.00
_cell.angle_gamma   90.00
#
_symmetry.space_group_name_H-M   'P 1'
#
loop_
_entity.id
_entity.type
_entity.pdbx_description
1 polymer ?
#
loop_
_entity_poly.entity_id
_entity_poly.type
_entity_poly.pdbx_seq_one_letter_code
_entity_poly.pdbx_strand_id
1 'polypeptide(L)'
;MDSLYNNNYSYGEFIDPRDGQKYRTIVEKPGWVSVPEFEAFAQNLNYGVQIKLDATEFDDSKVEKYCYDDDPWYCDNGYGGLYSWSEAMGLPKACDSVWTGTTPACPDSIFPGWKYEEEWRDLMIQGACPEGWHVMNETEWRALRGMDKSLNGHALISKVSAGLKSSANGTGFSALFGGMTELPTQYVRIEDLGVYHLPLEHEAERHKSVTMSNQTDISYRGVHYKKDGLSVRCVKDY
;
A
#
# COMPACT_ATOMS: atom_id res chain seq x y z
N MET A 1 -5.60 -4.05 19.92
CA MET A 1 -5.76 -3.23 18.69
C MET A 1 -5.97 -1.73 18.93
N ASP A 2 -6.53 -1.30 20.06
CA ASP A 2 -6.77 0.14 20.29
C ASP A 2 -5.51 1.02 20.32
N SER A 3 -4.33 0.43 20.55
CA SER A 3 -3.05 1.17 20.52
C SER A 3 -2.56 1.54 19.11
N LEU A 4 -3.14 0.98 18.06
CA LEU A 4 -2.80 1.28 16.66
C LEU A 4 -3.32 2.67 16.25
N TYR A 5 -4.41 3.11 16.86
CA TYR A 5 -5.15 4.29 16.43
C TYR A 5 -4.92 5.48 17.36
N ASN A 6 -5.14 6.67 16.82
CA ASN A 6 -5.07 7.89 17.60
C ASN A 6 -6.49 8.29 18.05
N ASN A 7 -6.75 8.19 19.35
CA ASN A 7 -8.07 8.49 19.95
C ASN A 7 -8.52 9.96 19.80
N ASN A 8 -7.67 10.85 19.30
CA ASN A 8 -8.04 12.22 18.99
C ASN A 8 -8.79 12.34 17.65
N TYR A 9 -8.86 11.25 16.86
CA TYR A 9 -9.54 11.21 15.57
C TYR A 9 -10.76 10.31 15.63
N SER A 10 -11.77 10.68 14.84
CA SER A 10 -12.95 9.84 14.61
C SER A 10 -12.69 8.95 13.41
N TYR A 11 -12.75 7.65 13.62
CA TYR A 11 -12.62 6.65 12.56
C TYR A 11 -13.99 6.18 12.10
N GLY A 12 -14.17 6.05 10.79
CA GLY A 12 -15.25 5.32 10.19
C GLY A 12 -15.00 3.80 10.19
N GLU A 13 -15.92 3.06 9.63
CA GLU A 13 -15.81 1.63 9.38
C GLU A 13 -16.28 1.32 7.95
N PHE A 14 -15.50 0.52 7.24
CA PHE A 14 -15.89 -0.08 5.97
C PHE A 14 -15.89 -1.61 6.14
N ILE A 15 -16.94 -2.26 5.66
CA ILE A 15 -17.03 -3.71 5.61
C ILE A 15 -16.85 -4.13 4.16
N ASP A 16 -15.78 -4.85 3.87
CA ASP A 16 -15.51 -5.36 2.52
C ASP A 16 -16.57 -6.40 2.14
N PRO A 17 -17.39 -6.15 1.11
CA PRO A 17 -18.45 -7.08 0.73
C PRO A 17 -17.92 -8.39 0.16
N ARG A 18 -16.63 -8.46 -0.21
CA ARG A 18 -16.01 -9.63 -0.83
C ARG A 18 -15.72 -10.76 0.17
N ASP A 19 -15.38 -10.39 1.42
CA ASP A 19 -14.99 -11.36 2.46
C ASP A 19 -15.53 -11.03 3.85
N GLY A 20 -16.21 -9.88 4.02
CA GLY A 20 -16.76 -9.43 5.30
C GLY A 20 -15.74 -8.84 6.27
N GLN A 21 -14.48 -8.63 5.85
CA GLN A 21 -13.49 -7.97 6.69
C GLN A 21 -13.87 -6.52 6.97
N LYS A 22 -13.55 -6.09 8.19
CA LYS A 22 -13.80 -4.74 8.66
C LYS A 22 -12.52 -3.93 8.65
N TYR A 23 -12.55 -2.79 7.98
CA TYR A 23 -11.48 -1.82 7.97
C TYR A 23 -11.92 -0.53 8.66
N ARG A 24 -11.08 0.00 9.53
CA ARG A 24 -11.26 1.37 9.99
C ARG A 24 -10.86 2.33 8.88
N THR A 25 -11.62 3.41 8.73
CA THR A 25 -11.34 4.46 7.76
C THR A 25 -11.08 5.77 8.46
N ILE A 26 -10.35 6.66 7.80
CA ILE A 26 -10.07 8.02 8.24
C ILE A 26 -10.31 8.99 7.09
N VAL A 27 -10.93 10.12 7.42
CA VAL A 27 -11.09 11.23 6.46
C VAL A 27 -9.87 12.14 6.60
N GLU A 28 -9.10 12.22 5.53
CA GLU A 28 -7.93 13.06 5.44
C GLU A 28 -8.27 14.39 4.77
N LYS A 29 -7.76 15.48 5.33
CA LYS A 29 -7.99 16.85 4.87
C LYS A 29 -6.67 17.50 4.49
N PRO A 30 -6.09 17.10 3.36
CA PRO A 30 -4.85 17.69 2.92
C PRO A 30 -5.05 19.17 2.62
N GLY A 31 -4.15 20.02 3.11
CA GLY A 31 -4.21 21.46 2.87
C GLY A 31 -3.85 21.89 1.44
N TRP A 32 -3.85 20.98 0.47
CA TRP A 32 -3.50 21.25 -0.92
C TRP A 32 -4.75 21.46 -1.76
N VAL A 33 -4.73 22.55 -2.55
CA VAL A 33 -5.84 22.94 -3.40
C VAL A 33 -6.16 21.90 -4.49
N SER A 34 -5.17 21.09 -4.88
CA SER A 34 -5.32 20.10 -5.95
C SER A 34 -5.77 18.71 -5.48
N VAL A 35 -5.83 18.48 -4.18
CA VAL A 35 -6.28 17.20 -3.62
C VAL A 35 -7.48 17.47 -2.73
N PRO A 36 -8.66 16.95 -3.06
CA PRO A 36 -9.84 17.10 -2.22
C PRO A 36 -9.67 16.36 -0.88
N GLU A 37 -10.59 16.55 0.03
CA GLU A 37 -10.76 15.69 1.19
C GLU A 37 -11.09 14.26 0.69
N PHE A 38 -10.42 13.26 1.23
CA PHE A 38 -10.63 11.87 0.84
C PHE A 38 -10.71 10.94 2.05
N GLU A 39 -11.41 9.83 1.91
CA GLU A 39 -11.50 8.78 2.89
C GLU A 39 -10.49 7.67 2.54
N ALA A 40 -9.65 7.29 3.50
CA ALA A 40 -8.64 6.23 3.33
C ALA A 40 -8.80 5.13 4.38
N PHE A 41 -8.36 3.92 4.07
CA PHE A 41 -8.19 2.89 5.09
C PHE A 41 -7.12 3.33 6.10
N ALA A 42 -7.42 3.23 7.38
CA ALA A 42 -6.47 3.40 8.48
C ALA A 42 -5.73 2.08 8.81
N GLN A 43 -5.88 1.07 7.97
CA GLN A 43 -5.27 -0.26 8.08
C GLN A 43 -4.72 -0.69 6.72
N ASN A 44 -3.72 -1.57 6.72
CA ASN A 44 -3.26 -2.20 5.49
C ASN A 44 -4.33 -3.17 4.98
N LEU A 45 -4.49 -3.23 3.65
CA LEU A 45 -5.42 -4.16 3.01
C LEU A 45 -5.04 -5.61 3.39
N ASN A 46 -6.06 -6.45 3.63
CA ASN A 46 -5.89 -7.87 3.95
C ASN A 46 -6.82 -8.78 3.12
N TYR A 47 -7.29 -8.34 1.97
CA TYR A 47 -8.14 -9.13 1.09
C TYR A 47 -7.31 -10.14 0.28
N GLY A 48 -7.87 -11.32 0.03
CA GLY A 48 -7.30 -12.32 -0.88
C GLY A 48 -6.83 -13.61 -0.20
N VAL A 49 -6.38 -14.54 -1.00
CA VAL A 49 -5.94 -15.87 -0.58
C VAL A 49 -4.47 -15.80 -0.16
N GLN A 50 -4.15 -16.35 1.01
CA GLN A 50 -2.75 -16.47 1.43
C GLN A 50 -2.04 -17.52 0.60
N ILE A 51 -0.89 -17.15 0.04
CA ILE A 51 0.10 -18.05 -0.54
C ILE A 51 1.38 -18.01 0.30
N LYS A 52 2.25 -19.00 0.11
CA LYS A 52 3.53 -19.08 0.82
C LYS A 52 4.65 -18.42 0.04
N LEU A 53 5.73 -18.05 0.75
CA LEU A 53 6.89 -17.40 0.15
C LEU A 53 7.53 -18.21 -0.99
N ASP A 54 7.52 -19.53 -0.88
CA ASP A 54 8.07 -20.48 -1.85
C ASP A 54 7.07 -20.93 -2.92
N ALA A 55 5.89 -20.29 -3.03
CA ALA A 55 4.90 -20.60 -4.04
C ALA A 55 5.48 -20.45 -5.46
N THR A 56 5.22 -21.43 -6.30
CA THR A 56 5.63 -21.48 -7.71
C THR A 56 4.46 -21.43 -8.68
N GLU A 57 3.24 -21.60 -8.18
CA GLU A 57 2.00 -21.56 -8.94
C GLU A 57 1.16 -20.39 -8.43
N PHE A 58 0.59 -19.64 -9.35
CA PHE A 58 -0.21 -18.45 -9.08
C PHE A 58 -1.54 -18.54 -9.85
N ASP A 59 -2.61 -18.00 -9.26
CA ASP A 59 -3.97 -18.05 -9.81
C ASP A 59 -4.47 -16.63 -10.11
N ASP A 60 -4.21 -16.14 -11.31
CA ASP A 60 -4.65 -14.82 -11.77
C ASP A 60 -6.19 -14.58 -11.70
N SER A 61 -6.98 -15.61 -11.36
CA SER A 61 -8.42 -15.44 -11.12
C SER A 61 -8.77 -15.00 -9.70
N LYS A 62 -7.78 -14.94 -8.81
CA LYS A 62 -7.91 -14.54 -7.41
C LYS A 62 -6.87 -13.50 -7.07
N VAL A 63 -7.15 -12.71 -6.05
CA VAL A 63 -6.13 -11.88 -5.42
C VAL A 63 -5.33 -12.76 -4.46
N GLU A 64 -4.03 -12.83 -4.66
CA GLU A 64 -3.10 -13.59 -3.83
C GLU A 64 -2.24 -12.66 -2.98
N LYS A 65 -1.94 -13.09 -1.76
CA LYS A 65 -1.14 -12.30 -0.81
C LYS A 65 -0.22 -13.19 0.00
N TYR A 66 0.87 -12.61 0.46
CA TYR A 66 1.71 -13.20 1.50
C TYR A 66 1.32 -12.65 2.87
N CYS A 67 1.39 -13.46 3.90
CA CYS A 67 1.40 -12.99 5.29
C CYS A 67 2.83 -13.12 5.82
N TYR A 68 3.31 -12.12 6.56
CA TYR A 68 4.70 -12.10 7.04
C TYR A 68 5.05 -13.42 7.78
N ASP A 69 6.23 -13.98 7.50
CA ASP A 69 6.70 -15.30 7.99
C ASP A 69 5.77 -16.48 7.66
N ASP A 70 4.94 -16.36 6.58
CA ASP A 70 3.89 -17.32 6.25
C ASP A 70 2.84 -17.52 7.35
N ASP A 71 2.84 -16.66 8.39
CA ASP A 71 1.93 -16.73 9.52
C ASP A 71 0.71 -15.81 9.30
N PRO A 72 -0.51 -16.36 9.21
CA PRO A 72 -1.73 -15.58 9.05
C PRO A 72 -1.97 -14.60 10.21
N TRP A 73 -1.35 -14.83 11.37
CA TRP A 73 -1.46 -13.93 12.51
C TRP A 73 -1.11 -12.48 12.13
N TYR A 74 -0.05 -12.27 11.35
CA TYR A 74 0.34 -10.91 10.94
C TYR A 74 -0.73 -10.25 10.08
N CYS A 75 -1.26 -10.98 9.10
CA CYS A 75 -2.35 -10.49 8.27
C CYS A 75 -3.56 -10.07 9.12
N ASP A 76 -3.98 -10.90 10.07
CA ASP A 76 -5.19 -10.73 10.86
C ASP A 76 -5.03 -9.69 12.00
N ASN A 77 -3.80 -9.37 12.38
CA ASN A 77 -3.51 -8.42 13.46
C ASN A 77 -3.10 -7.02 12.97
N GLY A 78 -3.53 -6.65 11.76
CA GLY A 78 -3.46 -5.29 11.26
C GLY A 78 -2.26 -4.98 10.37
N TYR A 79 -1.26 -5.87 10.28
CA TYR A 79 -0.14 -5.70 9.35
C TYR A 79 -0.60 -5.84 7.89
N GLY A 80 -1.70 -6.59 7.67
CA GLY A 80 -2.32 -6.79 6.37
C GLY A 80 -1.54 -7.75 5.47
N GLY A 81 -2.02 -7.89 4.24
CA GLY A 81 -1.34 -8.67 3.20
C GLY A 81 -0.16 -7.91 2.59
N LEU A 82 0.81 -8.69 2.14
CA LEU A 82 1.90 -8.25 1.28
C LEU A 82 1.60 -8.77 -0.13
N TYR A 83 1.48 -7.89 -1.09
CA TYR A 83 1.07 -8.18 -2.46
C TYR A 83 2.23 -7.96 -3.41
N SER A 84 2.36 -8.76 -4.48
CA SER A 84 3.18 -8.33 -5.61
C SER A 84 2.53 -7.13 -6.30
N TRP A 85 3.26 -6.41 -7.13
CA TRP A 85 2.73 -5.24 -7.81
C TRP A 85 1.58 -5.59 -8.75
N SER A 86 1.70 -6.71 -9.49
CA SER A 86 0.63 -7.20 -10.35
C SER A 86 -0.65 -7.48 -9.57
N GLU A 87 -0.56 -8.18 -8.44
CA GLU A 87 -1.70 -8.44 -7.55
C GLU A 87 -2.30 -7.14 -7.00
N ALA A 88 -1.45 -6.24 -6.53
CA ALA A 88 -1.90 -4.95 -6.02
C ALA A 88 -2.63 -4.12 -7.07
N MET A 89 -2.23 -4.21 -8.34
CA MET A 89 -2.83 -3.49 -9.48
C MET A 89 -3.97 -4.25 -10.18
N GLY A 90 -4.27 -5.48 -9.78
CA GLY A 90 -5.28 -6.31 -10.44
C GLY A 90 -4.88 -6.77 -11.84
N LEU A 91 -3.60 -7.04 -12.03
CA LEU A 91 -2.98 -7.48 -13.29
C LEU A 91 -2.54 -8.94 -13.20
N PRO A 92 -2.42 -9.64 -14.35
CA PRO A 92 -1.82 -10.97 -14.38
C PRO A 92 -0.39 -10.98 -13.84
N LYS A 93 0.01 -12.07 -13.18
CA LYS A 93 1.34 -12.28 -12.60
C LYS A 93 2.49 -12.03 -13.57
N ALA A 94 2.28 -12.28 -14.86
CA ALA A 94 3.26 -12.00 -15.91
C ALA A 94 3.72 -10.53 -15.93
N CYS A 95 2.89 -9.60 -15.45
CA CYS A 95 3.21 -8.17 -15.40
C CYS A 95 4.32 -7.81 -14.39
N ASP A 96 4.66 -8.70 -13.48
CA ASP A 96 5.79 -8.49 -12.56
C ASP A 96 7.16 -8.53 -13.25
N SER A 97 7.24 -9.03 -14.49
CA SER A 97 8.50 -9.22 -15.22
C SER A 97 8.62 -8.40 -16.49
N VAL A 98 7.57 -7.70 -16.90
CA VAL A 98 7.53 -6.92 -18.14
C VAL A 98 6.82 -5.59 -17.94
N TRP A 99 6.99 -4.67 -18.89
CA TRP A 99 6.14 -3.48 -18.94
C TRP A 99 4.71 -3.85 -19.28
N THR A 100 3.76 -3.23 -18.61
CA THR A 100 2.33 -3.37 -18.91
C THR A 100 2.06 -3.00 -20.37
N GLY A 101 1.27 -3.84 -21.07
CA GLY A 101 0.92 -3.63 -22.46
C GLY A 101 1.96 -4.10 -23.49
N THR A 102 3.06 -4.70 -23.05
CA THR A 102 4.12 -5.12 -23.99
C THR A 102 3.99 -6.56 -24.45
N THR A 103 3.21 -7.39 -23.79
CA THR A 103 2.98 -8.79 -24.13
C THR A 103 1.51 -9.17 -24.00
N PRO A 104 1.02 -10.20 -24.74
CA PRO A 104 -0.35 -10.70 -24.56
C PRO A 104 -0.63 -11.23 -23.15
N ALA A 105 0.40 -11.70 -22.43
CA ALA A 105 0.28 -12.20 -21.05
C ALA A 105 0.21 -11.07 -20.02
N CYS A 106 0.64 -9.86 -20.39
CA CYS A 106 0.48 -8.67 -19.60
C CYS A 106 -0.17 -7.58 -20.45
N PRO A 107 -1.50 -7.60 -20.58
CA PRO A 107 -2.22 -6.65 -21.42
C PRO A 107 -2.13 -5.24 -20.87
N ASP A 108 -2.18 -4.27 -21.77
CA ASP A 108 -2.30 -2.88 -21.36
C ASP A 108 -3.70 -2.61 -20.82
N SER A 109 -3.72 -2.30 -19.56
CA SER A 109 -4.95 -1.84 -18.93
C SER A 109 -4.74 -0.57 -18.12
N ILE A 110 -3.49 -0.20 -17.85
CA ILE A 110 -3.19 0.87 -16.91
C ILE A 110 -2.26 1.94 -17.50
N PHE A 111 -1.21 1.53 -18.21
CA PHE A 111 -0.15 2.44 -18.68
C PHE A 111 0.21 2.19 -20.14
N PRO A 112 -0.35 2.95 -21.09
CA PRO A 112 0.04 2.82 -22.49
C PRO A 112 1.44 3.40 -22.73
N GLY A 113 2.46 2.63 -22.42
CA GLY A 113 3.84 2.95 -22.71
C GLY A 113 4.50 3.97 -21.78
N TRP A 114 5.74 4.30 -22.08
CA TRP A 114 6.56 5.24 -21.32
C TRP A 114 6.04 6.68 -21.47
N LYS A 115 5.49 7.24 -20.42
CA LYS A 115 5.16 8.66 -20.33
C LYS A 115 5.75 9.25 -19.05
N TYR A 116 5.81 10.57 -18.98
CA TYR A 116 6.37 11.28 -17.83
C TYR A 116 5.62 10.91 -16.55
N GLU A 117 6.33 10.42 -15.55
CA GLU A 117 5.82 10.05 -14.23
C GLU A 117 4.88 11.09 -13.60
N GLU A 118 5.02 12.35 -14.00
CA GLU A 118 4.23 13.47 -13.50
C GLU A 118 2.77 13.46 -13.99
N GLU A 119 2.49 12.81 -15.10
CA GLU A 119 1.14 12.72 -15.69
C GLU A 119 0.29 11.63 -15.03
N TRP A 120 0.90 10.74 -14.21
CA TRP A 120 0.21 9.56 -13.65
C TRP A 120 0.21 9.48 -12.13
N ARG A 121 0.60 10.56 -11.46
CA ARG A 121 0.68 10.59 -10.00
C ARG A 121 -0.67 10.48 -9.31
N ASP A 122 -1.74 10.78 -10.00
CA ASP A 122 -3.13 10.82 -9.56
C ASP A 122 -3.99 9.70 -10.13
N LEU A 123 -3.39 8.67 -10.73
CA LEU A 123 -4.13 7.52 -11.24
C LEU A 123 -4.91 6.80 -10.14
N MET A 124 -6.19 6.61 -10.36
CA MET A 124 -7.08 5.84 -9.50
C MET A 124 -7.24 4.43 -10.07
N ILE A 125 -6.37 3.52 -9.64
CA ILE A 125 -6.41 2.12 -10.04
C ILE A 125 -7.06 1.31 -8.93
N GLN A 126 -8.21 0.69 -9.18
CA GLN A 126 -8.90 -0.13 -8.20
C GLN A 126 -7.95 -1.24 -7.68
N GLY A 127 -7.36 -2.02 -8.57
CA GLY A 127 -6.48 -3.12 -8.20
C GLY A 127 -7.13 -4.07 -7.20
N ALA A 128 -6.38 -4.44 -6.17
CA ALA A 128 -6.86 -5.29 -5.08
C ALA A 128 -7.83 -4.58 -4.11
N CYS A 129 -8.03 -3.27 -4.21
CA CYS A 129 -8.97 -2.53 -3.39
C CYS A 129 -10.43 -2.91 -3.71
N PRO A 130 -11.40 -2.70 -2.79
CA PRO A 130 -12.81 -2.94 -3.06
C PRO A 130 -13.37 -2.04 -4.17
N GLU A 131 -14.53 -2.40 -4.72
CA GLU A 131 -15.24 -1.53 -5.66
C GLU A 131 -15.54 -0.16 -5.04
N GLY A 132 -15.29 0.93 -5.80
CA GLY A 132 -15.38 2.31 -5.33
C GLY A 132 -14.20 2.77 -4.47
N TRP A 133 -13.13 1.99 -4.48
CA TRP A 133 -11.84 2.30 -3.84
C TRP A 133 -10.69 2.02 -4.80
N HIS A 134 -9.59 2.74 -4.66
CA HIS A 134 -8.38 2.56 -5.47
C HIS A 134 -7.13 2.45 -4.60
N VAL A 135 -6.08 1.91 -5.15
CA VAL A 135 -4.75 1.87 -4.52
C VAL A 135 -4.24 3.30 -4.37
N MET A 136 -3.89 3.68 -3.15
CA MET A 136 -3.46 5.04 -2.82
C MET A 136 -2.33 5.52 -3.73
N ASN A 137 -2.58 6.59 -4.47
CA ASN A 137 -1.68 7.11 -5.48
C ASN A 137 -0.62 8.08 -4.91
N GLU A 138 0.36 8.48 -5.72
CA GLU A 138 1.45 9.33 -5.26
C GLU A 138 0.97 10.72 -4.82
N THR A 139 -0.03 11.27 -5.50
CA THR A 139 -0.55 12.59 -5.18
C THR A 139 -1.20 12.62 -3.79
N GLU A 140 -1.95 11.59 -3.43
CA GLU A 140 -2.54 11.43 -2.10
C GLU A 140 -1.49 11.25 -1.02
N TRP A 141 -0.50 10.37 -1.25
CA TRP A 141 0.64 10.22 -0.35
C TRP A 141 1.41 11.53 -0.12
N ARG A 142 1.61 12.30 -1.18
CA ARG A 142 2.26 13.63 -1.08
C ARG A 142 1.40 14.62 -0.31
N ALA A 143 0.10 14.57 -0.50
CA ALA A 143 -0.84 15.42 0.20
C ALA A 143 -0.81 15.17 1.71
N LEU A 144 -0.74 13.91 2.15
CA LEU A 144 -0.62 13.54 3.55
C LEU A 144 0.72 14.01 4.18
N ARG A 145 1.79 14.00 3.41
CA ARG A 145 3.12 14.43 3.90
C ARG A 145 3.25 15.94 4.08
N GLY A 146 2.33 16.73 3.51
CA GLY A 146 2.47 18.17 3.40
C GLY A 146 3.49 18.61 2.35
N MET A 147 3.60 19.93 2.10
CA MET A 147 4.54 20.47 1.10
C MET A 147 6.00 20.32 1.50
N ASP A 148 6.30 20.31 2.77
CA ASP A 148 7.65 20.13 3.28
C ASP A 148 7.97 18.65 3.41
N LYS A 149 8.81 18.16 2.52
CA LYS A 149 9.22 16.75 2.40
C LYS A 149 9.88 16.19 3.67
N SER A 150 10.19 17.03 4.64
CA SER A 150 10.97 16.67 5.81
C SER A 150 10.17 16.38 7.07
N LEU A 151 8.86 16.61 7.10
CA LEU A 151 8.24 16.85 8.41
C LEU A 151 7.24 15.81 8.91
N ASN A 152 6.76 14.82 8.12
CA ASN A 152 5.61 14.08 8.59
C ASN A 152 5.66 12.54 8.46
N GLY A 153 6.82 11.94 8.31
CA GLY A 153 6.91 10.47 8.35
C GLY A 153 6.27 9.92 9.63
N HIS A 154 6.69 10.39 10.79
CA HIS A 154 6.14 9.94 12.06
C HIS A 154 4.67 10.32 12.29
N ALA A 155 4.18 11.41 11.71
CA ALA A 155 2.78 11.80 11.84
C ALA A 155 1.82 10.80 11.16
N LEU A 156 2.29 10.05 10.15
CA LEU A 156 1.53 9.01 9.46
C LEU A 156 1.63 7.65 10.14
N ILE A 157 2.70 7.39 10.89
CA ILE A 157 3.03 6.07 11.43
C ILE A 157 2.20 5.79 12.69
N SER A 158 1.67 4.58 12.81
CA SER A 158 0.99 4.14 14.04
C SER A 158 1.91 4.26 15.26
N LYS A 159 1.33 4.45 16.44
CA LYS A 159 2.10 4.51 17.69
C LYS A 159 2.90 3.22 17.96
N VAL A 160 2.40 2.09 17.50
CA VAL A 160 3.07 0.80 17.63
C VAL A 160 4.36 0.78 16.81
N SER A 161 4.30 1.16 15.52
CA SER A 161 5.48 1.18 14.66
C SER A 161 6.46 2.32 14.98
N ALA A 162 5.96 3.47 15.45
CA ALA A 162 6.81 4.62 15.78
C ALA A 162 7.52 4.49 17.13
N GLY A 163 7.16 3.52 17.96
CA GLY A 163 7.66 3.40 19.31
C GLY A 163 7.31 4.61 20.18
N LEU A 164 8.28 5.14 20.95
CA LEU A 164 8.05 6.23 21.93
C LEU A 164 8.09 7.65 21.31
N LYS A 165 8.05 7.80 19.99
CA LYS A 165 8.12 9.12 19.35
C LYS A 165 6.81 9.89 19.52
N SER A 166 6.90 11.10 20.00
CA SER A 166 5.76 11.92 20.42
C SER A 166 4.85 12.40 19.29
N SER A 167 5.35 12.45 18.05
CA SER A 167 4.59 12.86 16.86
C SER A 167 3.88 11.73 16.16
N ALA A 168 3.96 10.51 16.71
CA ALA A 168 3.37 9.33 16.09
C ALA A 168 1.87 9.48 15.88
N ASN A 169 1.43 9.10 14.67
CA ASN A 169 0.03 9.09 14.29
C ASN A 169 -0.69 10.44 14.41
N GLY A 170 0.01 11.52 14.14
CA GLY A 170 -0.52 12.89 14.24
C GLY A 170 -1.62 13.21 13.25
N THR A 171 -1.76 12.44 12.15
CA THR A 171 -2.85 12.55 11.16
C THR A 171 -4.00 11.58 11.40
N GLY A 172 -3.80 10.54 12.20
CA GLY A 172 -4.77 9.44 12.34
C GLY A 172 -4.63 8.34 11.29
N PHE A 173 -3.74 8.48 10.31
CA PHE A 173 -3.56 7.53 9.21
C PHE A 173 -3.11 6.13 9.64
N SER A 174 -2.41 6.03 10.76
CA SER A 174 -2.09 4.76 11.43
C SER A 174 -1.31 3.77 10.55
N ALA A 175 -0.29 4.23 9.83
CA ALA A 175 0.57 3.35 9.04
C ALA A 175 1.24 2.31 9.94
N LEU A 176 0.97 1.03 9.72
CA LEU A 176 1.59 -0.08 10.41
C LEU A 176 2.64 -0.74 9.49
N PHE A 177 3.81 -1.02 10.05
CA PHE A 177 4.94 -1.49 9.27
C PHE A 177 4.92 -3.01 9.09
N GLY A 178 4.33 -3.44 7.97
CA GLY A 178 4.22 -4.85 7.60
C GLY A 178 5.50 -5.47 7.05
N GLY A 179 6.60 -4.71 6.95
CA GLY A 179 7.78 -5.18 6.28
C GLY A 179 7.56 -5.37 4.77
N MET A 180 8.27 -6.33 4.19
CA MET A 180 8.14 -6.72 2.79
C MET A 180 8.67 -8.14 2.55
N THR A 181 8.42 -8.70 1.38
CA THR A 181 9.15 -9.88 0.91
C THR A 181 10.28 -9.46 -0.03
N GLU A 182 11.35 -10.24 -0.03
CA GLU A 182 12.38 -10.26 -1.08
C GLU A 182 12.29 -11.64 -1.75
N LEU A 183 11.40 -11.76 -2.73
CA LEU A 183 11.07 -13.05 -3.34
C LEU A 183 12.21 -13.64 -4.18
N PRO A 184 12.39 -14.97 -4.09
CA PRO A 184 11.64 -15.94 -3.31
C PRO A 184 12.29 -16.28 -1.97
N THR A 185 13.11 -15.43 -1.41
CA THR A 185 14.10 -15.82 -0.40
C THR A 185 13.70 -15.58 1.04
N GLN A 186 13.03 -14.47 1.35
CA GLN A 186 12.82 -14.09 2.74
C GLN A 186 11.75 -13.01 2.93
N TYR A 187 11.21 -12.95 4.14
CA TYR A 187 10.53 -11.80 4.71
C TYR A 187 11.53 -10.91 5.44
N VAL A 188 11.39 -9.61 5.31
CA VAL A 188 12.31 -8.64 5.91
C VAL A 188 11.59 -7.43 6.49
N ARG A 189 12.20 -6.81 7.50
CA ARG A 189 11.86 -5.47 7.99
C ARG A 189 10.49 -5.32 8.65
N ILE A 190 9.90 -6.37 9.19
CA ILE A 190 8.70 -6.23 10.05
C ILE A 190 8.97 -5.22 11.17
N GLU A 191 8.03 -4.34 11.45
CA GLU A 191 8.11 -3.28 12.46
C GLU A 191 9.18 -2.19 12.22
N ASP A 192 10.10 -2.40 11.27
CA ASP A 192 11.14 -1.44 10.89
C ASP A 192 10.73 -0.56 9.71
N LEU A 193 10.08 -1.15 8.71
CA LEU A 193 9.67 -0.48 7.48
C LEU A 193 8.20 -0.72 7.16
N GLY A 194 7.53 0.36 6.76
CA GLY A 194 6.29 0.32 6.00
C GLY A 194 6.60 0.65 4.54
N VAL A 195 6.36 -0.31 3.65
CA VAL A 195 6.56 -0.13 2.22
C VAL A 195 5.22 -0.33 1.50
N TYR A 196 4.80 0.68 0.76
CA TYR A 196 3.48 0.72 0.14
C TYR A 196 3.57 0.85 -1.36
N HIS A 197 2.78 0.07 -2.08
CA HIS A 197 2.68 0.18 -3.52
C HIS A 197 2.22 1.56 -3.96
N LEU A 198 2.77 2.00 -5.10
CA LEU A 198 2.21 3.05 -5.92
C LEU A 198 1.79 2.47 -7.28
N PRO A 199 0.69 2.95 -7.88
CA PRO A 199 0.27 2.55 -9.21
C PRO A 199 1.17 3.19 -10.29
N LEU A 200 2.49 3.03 -10.16
CA LEU A 200 3.49 3.62 -11.04
C LEU A 200 4.61 2.62 -11.36
N GLU A 201 4.74 2.26 -12.62
CA GLU A 201 5.91 1.50 -13.09
C GLU A 201 7.16 2.37 -13.10
N HIS A 202 8.32 1.74 -13.01
CA HIS A 202 9.63 2.39 -13.13
C HIS A 202 10.51 1.74 -14.20
N GLU A 203 10.53 0.42 -14.20
CA GLU A 203 11.24 -0.44 -15.16
C GLU A 203 10.37 -1.67 -15.43
N ALA A 204 10.76 -2.51 -16.40
CA ALA A 204 10.02 -3.73 -16.72
C ALA A 204 9.71 -4.58 -15.48
N GLU A 205 10.69 -4.72 -14.58
CA GLU A 205 10.61 -5.53 -13.36
C GLU A 205 10.47 -4.70 -12.08
N ARG A 206 10.36 -3.37 -12.18
CA ARG A 206 10.35 -2.49 -11.00
C ARG A 206 9.24 -1.45 -11.05
N HIS A 207 8.78 -1.08 -9.87
CA HIS A 207 7.75 -0.07 -9.68
C HIS A 207 8.14 0.95 -8.60
N LYS A 208 7.41 2.05 -8.54
CA LYS A 208 7.53 3.06 -7.47
C LYS A 208 6.76 2.63 -6.23
N SER A 209 7.27 3.05 -5.08
CA SER A 209 6.67 2.80 -3.78
C SER A 209 6.83 4.00 -2.86
N VAL A 210 6.10 4.00 -1.76
CA VAL A 210 6.36 4.87 -0.62
C VAL A 210 6.95 4.04 0.50
N THR A 211 8.07 4.50 1.05
CA THR A 211 8.76 3.83 2.16
C THR A 211 8.79 4.75 3.38
N MET A 212 8.43 4.22 4.52
CA MET A 212 8.53 4.87 5.83
C MET A 212 9.34 3.99 6.77
N SER A 213 10.09 4.62 7.68
CA SER A 213 10.92 3.92 8.66
C SER A 213 10.67 4.46 10.06
N ASN A 214 10.81 3.61 11.07
CA ASN A 214 10.77 4.03 12.46
C ASN A 214 12.05 4.77 12.90
N GLN A 215 13.10 4.73 12.10
CA GLN A 215 14.40 5.35 12.39
C GLN A 215 14.51 6.78 11.88
N THR A 216 13.72 7.14 10.87
CA THR A 216 13.76 8.46 10.25
C THR A 216 12.37 9.09 10.19
N ASP A 217 12.29 10.41 10.33
CA ASP A 217 11.04 11.16 10.19
C ASP A 217 10.72 11.48 8.73
N ILE A 218 11.22 10.69 7.81
CA ILE A 218 11.08 10.92 6.37
C ILE A 218 10.36 9.73 5.76
N SER A 219 9.25 10.00 5.06
CA SER A 219 8.74 9.08 4.07
C SER A 219 9.34 9.43 2.72
N TYR A 220 9.86 8.45 2.00
CA TYR A 220 10.50 8.68 0.72
C TYR A 220 9.93 7.77 -0.38
N ARG A 221 10.08 8.23 -1.61
CA ARG A 221 9.73 7.45 -2.79
C ARG A 221 10.82 6.41 -3.05
N GLY A 222 10.45 5.15 -2.97
CA GLY A 222 11.31 4.01 -3.23
C GLY A 222 11.13 3.42 -4.63
N VAL A 223 11.98 2.46 -4.96
CA VAL A 223 11.87 1.59 -6.14
C VAL A 223 12.09 0.17 -5.68
N HIS A 224 11.13 -0.72 -5.94
CA HIS A 224 11.17 -2.13 -5.57
C HIS A 224 10.89 -3.01 -6.78
N TYR A 225 11.24 -4.29 -6.69
CA TYR A 225 10.85 -5.25 -7.72
C TYR A 225 9.34 -5.45 -7.66
N LYS A 226 8.69 -5.56 -8.82
CA LYS A 226 7.26 -5.80 -8.93
C LYS A 226 6.84 -7.11 -8.28
N LYS A 227 7.71 -8.12 -8.32
CA LYS A 227 7.47 -9.43 -7.70
C LYS A 227 7.47 -9.39 -6.17
N ASP A 228 8.14 -8.41 -5.54
CA ASP A 228 8.23 -8.34 -4.08
C ASP A 228 6.88 -7.96 -3.47
N GLY A 229 6.55 -8.58 -2.35
CA GLY A 229 5.31 -8.33 -1.62
C GLY A 229 5.43 -7.08 -0.76
N LEU A 230 4.58 -6.09 -1.04
CA LEU A 230 4.48 -4.84 -0.29
C LEU A 230 3.04 -4.62 0.20
N SER A 231 2.87 -3.72 1.16
CA SER A 231 1.55 -3.34 1.68
C SER A 231 0.75 -2.51 0.68
N VAL A 232 -0.58 -2.57 0.80
CA VAL A 232 -1.53 -1.74 0.04
C VAL A 232 -2.36 -0.90 0.99
N ARG A 233 -2.57 0.37 0.63
CA ARG A 233 -3.56 1.26 1.23
C ARG A 233 -4.61 1.63 0.19
N CYS A 234 -5.87 1.59 0.60
CA CYS A 234 -6.98 1.94 -0.28
C CYS A 234 -7.53 3.32 0.08
N VAL A 235 -7.90 4.07 -0.95
CA VAL A 235 -8.57 5.37 -0.87
C VAL A 235 -9.90 5.25 -1.61
N LYS A 236 -10.95 5.84 -1.04
CA LYS A 236 -12.27 5.88 -1.65
C LYS A 236 -12.28 6.83 -2.84
N ASP A 237 -12.90 6.40 -3.92
CA ASP A 237 -13.05 7.22 -5.14
C ASP A 237 -13.81 8.51 -4.85
N TYR A 238 -13.37 9.65 -5.41
CA TYR A 238 -13.90 10.98 -5.17
C TYR A 238 -14.03 11.81 -6.44
#